data_1196fba54c1bdb51c481262d8d4c3eb3
#
_entry.id   1196fba54c1bdb51c481262d8d4c3eb3
#
_cell.length_a   1.000
_cell.length_b   1.000
_cell.length_c   1.000
_cell.angle_alpha   90.00
_cell.angle_beta   90.00
_cell.angle_gamma   90.00
#
_symmetry.space_group_name_H-M   'P 1'
#
loop_
_entity.id
_entity.type
_entity.pdbx_description
1 polymer ?
#
loop_
_entity_poly.entity_id
_entity_poly.type
_entity_poly.pdbx_seq_one_letter_code
_entity_poly.pdbx_strand_id
1 'polypeptide(L)'
;QVSIADPSEFFDPMSSIDIDAIKKTTSIYLSTHTIHMIPPLLSTNLVSLNHNQKRPSLTVQIEFDENMNVVNSFLFESNFYNKNRFDYEEFSRSLLNIGSKFHNQLDLLYEIWKKLEIKRLYKWAIKFEESDRHIGDNWAYNKKHIASLIVREAAIATNIEVSKYVVKNNIEGIHR
;
A
#
# COMPACT_ATOMS: atom_id res chain seq x y z
N GLN A 1 -0.19 -11.26 -2.97
CA GLN A 1 0.68 -10.87 -1.84
C GLN A 1 0.85 -9.35 -1.84
N VAL A 2 0.83 -8.78 -0.65
CA VAL A 2 1.12 -7.37 -0.40
C VAL A 2 2.24 -7.31 0.62
N SER A 3 3.36 -6.68 0.27
CA SER A 3 4.51 -6.51 1.16
C SER A 3 4.62 -5.05 1.56
N ILE A 4 4.77 -4.82 2.86
CA ILE A 4 4.90 -3.50 3.45
C ILE A 4 6.28 -3.40 4.08
N ALA A 5 6.94 -2.26 3.90
CA ALA A 5 8.21 -2.01 4.55
C ALA A 5 8.12 -2.18 6.07
N ASP A 6 9.10 -2.84 6.66
CA ASP A 6 9.15 -3.09 8.08
C ASP A 6 10.17 -2.18 8.78
N PRO A 7 9.73 -1.09 9.42
CA PRO A 7 10.62 -0.20 10.14
C PRO A 7 11.12 -0.79 11.46
N SER A 8 10.45 -1.79 12.04
CA SER A 8 10.83 -2.37 13.34
C SER A 8 12.17 -3.09 13.31
N GLU A 9 12.64 -3.47 12.13
CA GLU A 9 13.99 -4.05 11.91
C GLU A 9 15.14 -3.03 12.06
N PHE A 10 14.84 -1.73 12.16
CA PHE A 10 15.85 -0.67 12.14
C PHE A 10 15.97 0.11 13.45
N PHE A 11 15.03 -0.02 14.35
CA PHE A 11 15.09 0.61 15.67
C PHE A 11 14.17 -0.07 16.66
N ASP A 12 14.63 -0.14 17.90
CA ASP A 12 13.90 -0.78 18.98
C ASP A 12 12.76 0.09 19.54
N PRO A 13 11.71 -0.52 20.10
CA PRO A 13 10.73 0.19 20.90
C PRO A 13 11.38 1.01 22.01
N MET A 14 10.85 2.20 22.27
CA MET A 14 11.36 3.16 23.26
C MET A 14 12.76 3.72 22.99
N SER A 15 13.34 3.46 21.82
CA SER A 15 14.55 4.17 21.37
C SER A 15 14.26 5.65 21.13
N SER A 16 15.30 6.48 20.99
CA SER A 16 15.13 7.90 20.70
C SER A 16 14.35 8.17 19.41
N ILE A 17 14.54 7.30 18.41
CA ILE A 17 13.82 7.37 17.14
C ILE A 17 12.33 7.06 17.34
N ASP A 18 12.02 6.02 18.10
CA ASP A 18 10.64 5.61 18.40
C ASP A 18 9.91 6.69 19.23
N ILE A 19 10.55 7.20 20.27
CA ILE A 19 10.00 8.27 21.10
C ILE A 19 9.72 9.54 20.27
N ASP A 20 10.61 9.89 19.33
CA ASP A 20 10.39 11.04 18.44
C ASP A 20 9.24 10.75 17.44
N ALA A 21 9.16 9.54 16.92
CA ALA A 21 8.06 9.10 16.04
C ALA A 21 6.70 9.13 16.77
N ILE A 22 6.64 8.67 18.02
CA ILE A 22 5.43 8.74 18.86
C ILE A 22 4.96 10.19 19.03
N LYS A 23 5.88 11.12 19.28
CA LYS A 23 5.53 12.56 19.42
C LYS A 23 5.01 13.14 18.11
N LYS A 24 5.55 12.73 16.97
CA LYS A 24 5.12 13.21 15.64
C LYS A 24 3.83 12.55 15.15
N THR A 25 3.59 11.31 15.54
CA THR A 25 2.43 10.46 15.20
C THR A 25 2.24 10.16 13.71
N THR A 26 2.66 11.02 12.80
CA THR A 26 2.53 10.85 11.34
C THR A 26 3.58 11.67 10.59
N SER A 27 3.80 11.34 9.33
CA SER A 27 4.52 12.22 8.41
C SER A 27 3.57 13.27 7.84
N ILE A 28 4.03 14.51 7.71
CA ILE A 28 3.25 15.63 7.17
C ILE A 28 3.79 15.97 5.78
N TYR A 29 2.91 15.91 4.78
CA TYR A 29 3.25 16.20 3.39
C TYR A 29 2.80 17.62 3.05
N LEU A 30 3.76 18.54 2.97
CA LEU A 30 3.54 19.92 2.55
C LEU A 30 3.80 20.05 1.05
N SER A 31 3.33 21.11 0.44
CA SER A 31 3.56 21.39 -0.99
C SER A 31 5.05 21.56 -1.35
N THR A 32 5.86 22.01 -0.39
CA THR A 32 7.28 22.32 -0.58
C THR A 32 8.23 21.22 -0.07
N HIS A 33 7.85 20.49 0.96
CA HIS A 33 8.69 19.44 1.58
C HIS A 33 7.86 18.50 2.44
N THR A 34 8.48 17.40 2.88
CA THR A 34 7.87 16.44 3.80
C THR A 34 8.55 16.52 5.16
N ILE A 35 7.74 16.59 6.22
CA ILE A 35 8.20 16.41 7.61
C ILE A 35 8.02 14.93 7.92
N HIS A 36 9.12 14.20 7.97
CA HIS A 36 9.09 12.76 8.18
C HIS A 36 8.85 12.40 9.66
N MET A 37 8.00 11.39 9.91
CA MET A 37 7.78 10.83 11.25
C MET A 37 9.05 10.20 11.81
N ILE A 38 9.76 9.44 11.00
CA ILE A 38 11.09 8.87 11.31
C ILE A 38 12.18 9.56 10.47
N PRO A 39 13.46 9.49 10.86
CA PRO A 39 14.54 10.16 10.13
C PRO A 39 14.51 9.90 8.62
N PRO A 40 14.75 10.91 7.76
CA PRO A 40 14.71 10.77 6.30
C PRO A 40 15.56 9.62 5.76
N LEU A 41 16.74 9.39 6.31
CA LEU A 41 17.62 8.27 5.91
C LEU A 41 16.91 6.91 6.07
N LEU A 42 16.12 6.75 7.11
CA LEU A 42 15.31 5.54 7.31
C LEU A 42 14.12 5.54 6.36
N SER A 43 13.26 6.55 6.43
CA SER A 43 11.97 6.59 5.72
C SER A 43 12.10 6.57 4.19
N THR A 44 13.14 7.19 3.63
CA THR A 44 13.32 7.30 2.17
C THR A 44 14.32 6.31 1.58
N ASN A 45 15.13 5.67 2.42
CA ASN A 45 16.18 4.77 1.95
C ASN A 45 16.13 3.39 2.62
N LEU A 46 16.55 3.27 3.87
CA LEU A 46 16.80 1.96 4.50
C LEU A 46 15.52 1.14 4.69
N VAL A 47 14.44 1.77 5.11
CA VAL A 47 13.12 1.13 5.29
C VAL A 47 12.38 1.03 3.95
N SER A 48 12.62 1.95 3.02
CA SER A 48 11.87 2.01 1.76
C SER A 48 12.15 0.80 0.84
N LEU A 49 11.10 0.22 0.25
CA LEU A 49 11.19 -0.88 -0.72
C LEU A 49 11.69 -0.39 -2.09
N ASN A 50 12.89 0.19 -2.10
CA ASN A 50 13.48 0.81 -3.28
C ASN A 50 13.79 -0.21 -4.38
N HIS A 51 13.77 0.26 -5.65
CA HIS A 51 14.06 -0.57 -6.83
C HIS A 51 15.46 -1.20 -6.74
N ASN A 52 15.56 -2.47 -7.14
CA ASN A 52 16.77 -3.29 -7.13
C ASN A 52 17.43 -3.45 -5.75
N GLN A 53 16.67 -3.33 -4.69
CA GLN A 53 17.16 -3.54 -3.32
C GLN A 53 16.35 -4.60 -2.60
N LYS A 54 17.05 -5.37 -1.76
CA LYS A 54 16.45 -6.32 -0.84
C LYS A 54 16.21 -5.61 0.49
N ARG A 55 14.97 -5.67 0.99
CA ARG A 55 14.55 -5.00 2.22
C ARG A 55 13.69 -5.92 3.09
N PRO A 56 13.82 -5.84 4.42
CA PRO A 56 12.88 -6.48 5.31
C PRO A 56 11.48 -5.91 5.10
N SER A 57 10.50 -6.78 5.15
CA SER A 57 9.11 -6.43 4.94
C SER A 57 8.17 -7.38 5.66
N LEU A 58 7.02 -6.87 6.07
CA LEU A 58 5.89 -7.67 6.50
C LEU A 58 5.02 -7.98 5.28
N THR A 59 4.80 -9.26 5.02
CA THR A 59 4.02 -9.70 3.85
C THR A 59 2.72 -10.34 4.29
N VAL A 60 1.63 -9.89 3.65
CA VAL A 60 0.31 -10.49 3.77
C VAL A 60 0.00 -11.20 2.46
N GLN A 61 -0.17 -12.51 2.52
CA GLN A 61 -0.70 -13.31 1.43
C GLN A 61 -2.19 -13.49 1.64
N ILE A 62 -2.99 -13.15 0.63
CA ILE A 62 -4.45 -13.28 0.65
C ILE A 62 -4.86 -14.16 -0.51
N GLU A 63 -5.63 -15.21 -0.24
CA GLU A 63 -6.19 -16.10 -1.22
C GLU A 63 -7.69 -15.84 -1.35
N PHE A 64 -8.15 -15.60 -2.57
CA PHE A 64 -9.55 -15.31 -2.87
C PHE A 64 -10.19 -16.44 -3.66
N ASP A 65 -11.48 -16.69 -3.39
CA ASP A 65 -12.32 -17.51 -4.26
C ASP A 65 -12.78 -16.72 -5.50
N GLU A 66 -13.53 -17.37 -6.39
CA GLU A 66 -14.10 -16.75 -7.61
C GLU A 66 -15.03 -15.57 -7.32
N ASN A 67 -15.64 -15.56 -6.14
CA ASN A 67 -16.54 -14.51 -5.65
C ASN A 67 -15.81 -13.42 -4.86
N MET A 68 -14.47 -13.43 -4.90
CA MET A 68 -13.62 -12.50 -4.15
C MET A 68 -13.86 -12.54 -2.62
N ASN A 69 -14.23 -13.71 -2.05
CA ASN A 69 -14.15 -13.93 -0.62
C ASN A 69 -12.74 -14.39 -0.26
N VAL A 70 -12.26 -13.95 0.88
CA VAL A 70 -10.97 -14.44 1.42
C VAL A 70 -11.17 -15.88 1.90
N VAL A 71 -10.42 -16.80 1.31
CA VAL A 71 -10.39 -18.23 1.70
C VAL A 71 -9.33 -18.47 2.75
N ASN A 72 -8.12 -17.93 2.51
CA ASN A 72 -7.00 -18.00 3.43
C ASN A 72 -6.25 -16.67 3.47
N SER A 73 -5.63 -16.39 4.62
CA SER A 73 -4.65 -15.30 4.73
C SER A 73 -3.50 -15.70 5.64
N PHE A 74 -2.30 -15.27 5.26
CA PHE A 74 -1.06 -15.53 5.98
C PHE A 74 -0.30 -14.23 6.16
N LEU A 75 0.19 -14.00 7.37
CA LEU A 75 1.05 -12.87 7.72
C LEU A 75 2.41 -13.42 8.12
N PHE A 76 3.47 -12.92 7.48
CA PHE A 76 4.84 -13.37 7.75
C PHE A 76 5.88 -12.29 7.42
N GLU A 77 6.97 -12.33 8.16
CA GLU A 77 8.17 -11.53 7.85
C GLU A 77 8.83 -12.06 6.58
N SER A 78 9.31 -11.17 5.75
CA SER A 78 9.94 -11.52 4.48
C SER A 78 11.05 -10.57 4.10
N ASN A 79 11.90 -11.02 3.19
CA ASN A 79 12.87 -10.17 2.54
C ASN A 79 12.41 -9.87 1.11
N PHE A 80 11.83 -8.71 0.91
CA PHE A 80 11.32 -8.28 -0.37
C PHE A 80 12.44 -7.75 -1.28
N TYR A 81 12.44 -8.19 -2.54
CA TYR A 81 13.31 -7.65 -3.58
C TYR A 81 12.48 -6.98 -4.67
N ASN A 82 12.56 -5.67 -4.75
CA ASN A 82 11.77 -4.89 -5.71
C ASN A 82 12.43 -4.88 -7.08
N LYS A 83 11.95 -5.73 -8.00
CA LYS A 83 12.46 -5.83 -9.38
C LYS A 83 11.96 -4.72 -10.30
N ASN A 84 10.77 -4.19 -10.05
CA ASN A 84 10.14 -3.21 -10.95
C ASN A 84 9.40 -2.18 -10.12
N ARG A 85 9.66 -0.92 -10.40
CA ARG A 85 8.94 0.22 -9.83
C ARG A 85 8.15 0.90 -10.93
N PHE A 86 6.92 1.23 -10.66
CA PHE A 86 6.07 2.01 -11.55
C PHE A 86 5.71 3.34 -10.88
N ASP A 87 5.78 4.41 -11.63
CA ASP A 87 5.01 5.59 -11.31
C ASP A 87 3.56 5.45 -11.85
N TYR A 88 2.67 6.35 -11.50
CA TYR A 88 1.27 6.27 -11.89
C TYR A 88 1.05 6.35 -13.41
N GLU A 89 1.89 7.10 -14.12
CA GLU A 89 1.79 7.23 -15.58
C GLU A 89 2.33 5.99 -16.28
N GLU A 90 3.48 5.49 -15.84
CA GLU A 90 4.10 4.28 -16.38
C GLU A 90 3.20 3.06 -16.15
N PHE A 91 2.58 2.96 -14.97
CA PHE A 91 1.60 1.93 -14.69
C PHE A 91 0.44 1.99 -15.67
N SER A 92 -0.18 3.16 -15.85
CA SER A 92 -1.33 3.35 -16.75
C SER A 92 -0.96 3.08 -18.20
N ARG A 93 0.21 3.52 -18.66
CA ARG A 93 0.70 3.22 -20.01
C ARG A 93 0.91 1.71 -20.23
N SER A 94 1.52 1.04 -19.24
CA SER A 94 1.79 -0.40 -19.32
C SER A 94 0.53 -1.24 -19.27
N LEU A 95 -0.47 -0.81 -18.50
CA LEU A 95 -1.80 -1.45 -18.43
C LEU A 95 -2.54 -1.34 -19.76
N LEU A 96 -2.52 -0.16 -20.41
CA LEU A 96 -3.24 0.09 -21.67
C LEU A 96 -2.53 -0.48 -22.91
N ASN A 97 -1.25 -0.79 -22.82
CA ASN A 97 -0.47 -1.31 -23.93
C ASN A 97 -0.40 -2.85 -23.89
N ILE A 98 -1.19 -3.50 -24.75
CA ILE A 98 -1.22 -4.97 -24.89
C ILE A 98 0.17 -5.56 -25.21
N GLY A 99 1.05 -4.80 -25.87
CA GLY A 99 2.43 -5.21 -26.14
C GLY A 99 3.40 -5.03 -24.96
N SER A 100 2.97 -4.48 -23.85
CA SER A 100 3.81 -4.35 -22.66
C SER A 100 4.05 -5.72 -22.03
N LYS A 101 5.29 -5.99 -21.65
CA LYS A 101 5.67 -7.24 -20.94
C LYS A 101 4.93 -7.42 -19.61
N PHE A 102 4.37 -6.34 -19.05
CA PHE A 102 3.64 -6.36 -17.79
C PHE A 102 2.12 -6.32 -17.95
N HIS A 103 1.61 -6.15 -19.17
CA HIS A 103 0.18 -5.95 -19.42
C HIS A 103 -0.68 -6.99 -18.70
N ASN A 104 -0.43 -8.27 -18.92
CA ASN A 104 -1.26 -9.35 -18.35
C ASN A 104 -1.26 -9.35 -16.82
N GLN A 105 -0.11 -9.09 -16.19
CA GLN A 105 -0.02 -9.04 -14.73
C GLN A 105 -0.74 -7.81 -14.15
N LEU A 106 -0.60 -6.66 -14.80
CA LEU A 106 -1.24 -5.41 -14.38
C LEU A 106 -2.76 -5.45 -14.61
N ASP A 107 -3.19 -6.06 -15.70
CA ASP A 107 -4.61 -6.25 -16.01
C ASP A 107 -5.28 -7.18 -14.99
N LEU A 108 -4.68 -8.33 -14.71
CA LEU A 108 -5.15 -9.23 -13.64
C LEU A 108 -5.21 -8.52 -12.28
N LEU A 109 -4.19 -7.75 -11.95
CA LEU A 109 -4.13 -6.98 -10.72
C LEU A 109 -5.26 -5.94 -10.65
N TYR A 110 -5.49 -5.22 -11.74
CA TYR A 110 -6.58 -4.25 -11.85
C TYR A 110 -7.96 -4.90 -11.68
N GLU A 111 -8.21 -6.01 -12.36
CA GLU A 111 -9.50 -6.72 -12.27
C GLU A 111 -9.78 -7.24 -10.85
N ILE A 112 -8.78 -7.78 -10.15
CA ILE A 112 -8.92 -8.22 -8.75
C ILE A 112 -9.36 -7.05 -7.87
N TRP A 113 -8.62 -5.95 -7.90
CA TRP A 113 -8.87 -4.83 -7.00
C TRP A 113 -10.15 -4.08 -7.34
N LYS A 114 -10.51 -3.99 -8.61
CA LYS A 114 -11.78 -3.44 -9.07
C LYS A 114 -12.98 -4.26 -8.57
N LYS A 115 -12.91 -5.59 -8.63
CA LYS A 115 -13.95 -6.46 -8.08
C LYS A 115 -14.10 -6.29 -6.57
N LEU A 116 -12.99 -6.12 -5.85
CA LEU A 116 -13.01 -5.85 -4.40
C LEU A 116 -13.63 -4.49 -4.07
N GLU A 117 -13.32 -3.43 -4.83
CA GLU A 117 -13.98 -2.12 -4.67
C GLU A 117 -15.48 -2.25 -4.86
N ILE A 118 -15.94 -2.88 -5.95
CA ILE A 118 -17.36 -3.07 -6.23
C ILE A 118 -18.05 -3.82 -5.09
N LYS A 119 -17.45 -4.92 -4.62
CA LYS A 119 -17.97 -5.71 -3.49
C LYS A 119 -18.06 -4.89 -2.20
N ARG A 120 -17.07 -4.05 -1.92
CA ARG A 120 -17.04 -3.18 -0.74
C ARG A 120 -18.12 -2.09 -0.83
N LEU A 121 -18.26 -1.45 -1.99
CA LEU A 121 -19.29 -0.43 -2.23
C LEU A 121 -20.72 -1.01 -2.13
N TYR A 122 -20.92 -2.23 -2.61
CA TYR A 122 -22.20 -2.92 -2.46
C TYR A 122 -22.58 -3.20 -1.00
N LYS A 123 -21.59 -3.32 -0.10
CA LYS A 123 -21.76 -3.47 1.35
C LYS A 123 -21.89 -2.16 2.12
N TRP A 124 -22.34 -1.07 1.48
CA TRP A 124 -22.59 0.25 2.10
C TRP A 124 -21.33 1.05 2.43
N ALA A 125 -20.19 0.77 1.81
CA ALA A 125 -19.02 1.65 1.95
C ALA A 125 -19.29 2.99 1.25
N ILE A 126 -19.03 4.08 1.94
CA ILE A 126 -19.14 5.43 1.35
C ILE A 126 -17.88 5.70 0.54
N LYS A 127 -18.04 6.07 -0.73
CA LYS A 127 -16.95 6.54 -1.57
C LYS A 127 -16.88 8.07 -1.44
N PHE A 128 -15.82 8.56 -0.80
CA PHE A 128 -15.48 9.98 -0.89
C PHE A 128 -14.60 10.18 -2.12
N GLU A 129 -15.02 11.05 -3.02
CA GLU A 129 -14.14 11.53 -4.09
C GLU A 129 -13.26 12.64 -3.47
N GLU A 130 -12.01 12.31 -3.17
CA GLU A 130 -11.04 13.33 -2.86
C GLU A 130 -10.81 14.16 -4.14
N SER A 131 -11.32 15.37 -4.13
CA SER A 131 -10.86 16.37 -5.08
C SER A 131 -9.45 16.76 -4.68
N ASP A 132 -8.45 16.09 -5.26
CA ASP A 132 -7.08 16.61 -5.24
C ASP A 132 -7.12 18.01 -5.87
N ARG A 133 -7.19 19.04 -5.04
CA ARG A 133 -7.07 20.44 -5.47
C ARG A 133 -5.61 20.70 -5.85
N HIS A 134 -5.13 20.05 -6.89
CA HIS A 134 -3.97 20.55 -7.60
C HIS A 134 -4.45 21.65 -8.55
N ILE A 135 -4.11 22.87 -8.20
CA ILE A 135 -4.25 24.05 -9.06
C ILE A 135 -3.39 23.79 -10.31
N GLY A 136 -4.05 23.50 -11.42
CA GLY A 136 -3.44 23.35 -12.76
C GLY A 136 -3.38 21.92 -13.28
N ASP A 137 -4.12 21.63 -14.33
CA ASP A 137 -4.14 20.48 -15.24
C ASP A 137 -5.20 19.39 -14.99
N ASN A 138 -6.37 19.63 -15.58
CA ASN A 138 -7.52 18.72 -15.59
C ASN A 138 -7.33 17.37 -16.31
N TRP A 139 -6.25 17.13 -17.04
CA TRP A 139 -6.06 15.90 -17.81
C TRP A 139 -5.26 14.81 -17.07
N ALA A 140 -4.45 15.19 -16.10
CA ALA A 140 -3.70 14.27 -15.25
C ALA A 140 -4.59 13.50 -14.25
N TYR A 141 -5.79 14.00 -13.99
CA TYR A 141 -6.75 13.48 -13.00
C TYR A 141 -7.23 12.06 -13.31
N ASN A 142 -7.57 11.77 -14.56
CA ASN A 142 -8.11 10.46 -14.94
C ASN A 142 -7.06 9.33 -14.98
N LYS A 143 -5.77 9.65 -15.17
CA LYS A 143 -4.70 8.65 -15.21
C LYS A 143 -4.22 8.22 -13.82
N LYS A 144 -4.27 9.10 -12.84
CA LYS A 144 -3.97 8.79 -11.42
C LYS A 144 -4.95 7.76 -10.83
N HIS A 145 -6.15 7.69 -11.36
CA HIS A 145 -7.26 6.96 -10.75
C HIS A 145 -7.06 5.44 -10.71
N ILE A 146 -6.51 4.82 -11.75
CA ILE A 146 -6.42 3.34 -11.82
C ILE A 146 -5.37 2.79 -10.86
N ALA A 147 -4.17 3.35 -10.85
CA ALA A 147 -3.11 2.88 -9.96
C ALA A 147 -3.42 3.20 -8.48
N SER A 148 -4.04 4.35 -8.19
CA SER A 148 -4.46 4.70 -6.83
C SER A 148 -5.59 3.79 -6.32
N LEU A 149 -6.50 3.32 -7.19
CA LEU A 149 -7.50 2.31 -6.86
C LEU A 149 -6.83 1.02 -6.35
N ILE A 150 -5.86 0.51 -7.09
CA ILE A 150 -5.15 -0.73 -6.74
C ILE A 150 -4.47 -0.59 -5.38
N VAL A 151 -3.71 0.49 -5.17
CA VAL A 151 -3.01 0.75 -3.91
C VAL A 151 -4.00 0.84 -2.75
N ARG A 152 -5.09 1.58 -2.92
CA ARG A 152 -6.12 1.75 -1.91
C ARG A 152 -6.79 0.43 -1.52
N GLU A 153 -7.27 -0.33 -2.49
CA GLU A 153 -7.97 -1.59 -2.21
C GLU A 153 -7.01 -2.65 -1.66
N ALA A 154 -5.75 -2.67 -2.13
CA ALA A 154 -4.72 -3.53 -1.56
C ALA A 154 -4.46 -3.19 -0.09
N ALA A 155 -4.33 -1.90 0.25
CA ALA A 155 -4.14 -1.46 1.63
C ALA A 155 -5.33 -1.82 2.52
N ILE A 156 -6.57 -1.61 2.04
CA ILE A 156 -7.79 -1.96 2.79
C ILE A 156 -7.85 -3.47 3.05
N ALA A 157 -7.66 -4.29 2.02
CA ALA A 157 -7.69 -5.75 2.17
C ALA A 157 -6.61 -6.25 3.13
N THR A 158 -5.40 -5.71 3.03
CA THR A 158 -4.28 -6.03 3.92
C THR A 158 -4.61 -5.66 5.37
N ASN A 159 -5.08 -4.44 5.61
CA ASN A 159 -5.42 -3.98 6.95
C ASN A 159 -6.53 -4.81 7.60
N ILE A 160 -7.52 -5.26 6.82
CA ILE A 160 -8.57 -6.16 7.31
C ILE A 160 -7.97 -7.50 7.78
N GLU A 161 -7.07 -8.10 7.00
CA GLU A 161 -6.49 -9.40 7.36
C GLU A 161 -5.49 -9.28 8.52
N VAL A 162 -4.69 -8.21 8.57
CA VAL A 162 -3.84 -7.91 9.73
C VAL A 162 -4.68 -7.72 10.99
N SER A 163 -5.78 -6.96 10.90
CA SER A 163 -6.70 -6.76 12.04
C SER A 163 -7.28 -8.09 12.56
N LYS A 164 -7.71 -8.97 11.65
CA LYS A 164 -8.18 -10.32 12.03
C LYS A 164 -7.07 -11.15 12.73
N TYR A 165 -5.85 -11.07 12.21
CA TYR A 165 -4.69 -11.75 12.80
C TYR A 165 -4.42 -11.25 14.22
N VAL A 166 -4.38 -9.94 14.41
CA VAL A 166 -4.15 -9.28 15.71
C VAL A 166 -5.21 -9.71 16.73
N VAL A 167 -6.50 -9.66 16.35
CA VAL A 167 -7.62 -10.09 17.22
C VAL A 167 -7.52 -11.59 17.54
N LYS A 168 -7.27 -12.44 16.55
CA LYS A 168 -7.17 -13.89 16.73
C LYS A 168 -6.06 -14.29 17.70
N ASN A 169 -4.96 -13.54 17.72
CA ASN A 169 -3.79 -13.83 18.55
C ASN A 169 -3.78 -13.02 19.86
N ASN A 170 -4.87 -12.32 20.20
CA ASN A 170 -4.97 -11.46 21.39
C ASN A 170 -3.83 -10.44 21.51
N ILE A 171 -3.38 -9.89 20.40
CA ILE A 171 -2.36 -8.83 20.34
C ILE A 171 -3.09 -7.50 20.53
N GLU A 172 -2.60 -6.67 21.43
CA GLU A 172 -3.13 -5.32 21.62
C GLU A 172 -2.83 -4.47 20.38
N GLY A 173 -3.83 -3.73 19.90
CA GLY A 173 -3.70 -2.90 18.71
C GLY A 173 -4.87 -1.95 18.53
N ILE A 174 -4.64 -0.90 17.73
CA ILE A 174 -5.67 0.06 17.34
C ILE A 174 -6.32 -0.44 16.05
N HIS A 175 -7.62 -0.70 16.09
CA HIS A 175 -8.42 -1.11 14.94
C HIS A 175 -9.24 0.07 14.42
N ARG A 176 -9.27 0.24 13.08
CA ARG A 176 -10.02 1.30 12.41
C ARG A 176 -11.04 0.71 11.44
#